data_a1150217a5e1576e968c483567cae47f
#
_entry.id   a1150217a5e1576e968c483567cae47f
#
_cell.length_a   1.000
_cell.length_b   1.000
_cell.length_c   1.000
_cell.angle_alpha   90.00
_cell.angle_beta   90.00
_cell.angle_gamma   90.00
#
_symmetry.space_group_name_H-M   'P 1'
#
loop_
_entity.id
_entity.type
_entity.pdbx_description
1 polymer ?
#
loop_
_entity_poly.entity_id
_entity_poly.type
_entity_poly.pdbx_seq_one_letter_code
_entity_poly.pdbx_strand_id
1 'polypeptide(L)'
;MPSPVTGRCIMLDVIEVETGPNPQWAVIWLHGLGADGSDFAPMVPELVRPQWPALRFVFPHAPIRPITIWNGVRMRGWYDIQGMDFAQRADKVGIAESVAQVEALIANEQARGIAPDRILLAGFSQGGAVTLAVGLQRRVPLAGLIAMSTYLPDPAAAASQLQPGALAQPLFMAHGSADLVVPYRAGEQSAQALQALGFALEWHSYPMGHQVCWEEIDALRDWMQARFTAV
;
A
#
# COMPACT_ATOMS: atom_id res chain seq x y z
N MET A 1 -17.81 -30.30 18.10
CA MET A 1 -17.70 -29.33 17.02
C MET A 1 -17.32 -27.99 17.66
N PRO A 2 -16.12 -27.47 17.50
CA PRO A 2 -15.80 -26.13 17.97
C PRO A 2 -16.51 -25.12 17.08
N SER A 3 -17.21 -24.16 17.70
CA SER A 3 -17.87 -23.03 17.03
C SER A 3 -16.85 -22.20 16.28
N PRO A 4 -17.17 -21.67 15.09
CA PRO A 4 -16.27 -20.75 14.40
C PRO A 4 -16.12 -19.49 15.27
N VAL A 5 -14.90 -19.17 15.62
CA VAL A 5 -14.54 -17.87 16.19
C VAL A 5 -14.79 -16.83 15.10
N THR A 6 -15.96 -16.20 15.13
CA THR A 6 -16.25 -15.00 14.35
C THR A 6 -15.42 -13.85 14.95
N GLY A 7 -14.15 -13.78 14.55
CA GLY A 7 -13.33 -12.62 14.82
C GLY A 7 -14.01 -11.41 14.18
N ARG A 8 -14.57 -10.52 14.99
CA ARG A 8 -15.02 -9.20 14.56
C ARG A 8 -13.80 -8.52 13.95
N CYS A 9 -13.79 -8.35 12.63
CA CYS A 9 -12.78 -7.51 11.99
C CYS A 9 -12.96 -6.10 12.56
N ILE A 10 -12.04 -5.68 13.44
CA ILE A 10 -12.09 -4.34 14.03
C ILE A 10 -11.68 -3.40 12.91
N MET A 11 -12.62 -2.55 12.47
CA MET A 11 -12.33 -1.48 11.52
C MET A 11 -11.27 -0.57 12.12
N LEU A 12 -10.24 -0.26 11.33
CA LEU A 12 -9.20 0.68 11.73
C LEU A 12 -9.78 2.10 11.82
N ASP A 13 -9.28 2.90 12.75
CA ASP A 13 -9.50 4.34 12.74
C ASP A 13 -8.84 4.94 11.49
N VAL A 14 -9.52 5.88 10.84
CA VAL A 14 -9.08 6.49 9.59
C VAL A 14 -9.18 8.01 9.65
N ILE A 15 -8.32 8.70 8.90
CA ILE A 15 -8.51 10.08 8.48
C ILE A 15 -9.04 10.03 7.05
N GLU A 16 -10.13 10.76 6.77
CA GLU A 16 -10.67 10.90 5.42
C GLU A 16 -10.50 12.33 4.93
N VAL A 17 -10.11 12.46 3.66
CA VAL A 17 -10.06 13.74 2.94
C VAL A 17 -10.80 13.57 1.63
N GLU A 18 -11.88 14.34 1.43
CA GLU A 18 -12.63 14.35 0.16
C GLU A 18 -12.28 15.59 -0.65
N THR A 19 -12.03 15.41 -1.95
CA THR A 19 -11.64 16.49 -2.86
C THR A 19 -12.83 17.18 -3.54
N GLY A 20 -14.03 16.66 -3.31
CA GLY A 20 -15.29 17.18 -3.83
C GLY A 20 -16.48 16.37 -3.34
N PRO A 21 -17.71 16.83 -3.63
CA PRO A 21 -18.92 16.12 -3.22
C PRO A 21 -19.10 14.81 -4.01
N ASN A 22 -19.69 13.81 -3.34
CA ASN A 22 -20.01 12.51 -3.95
C ASN A 22 -18.79 11.85 -4.62
N PRO A 23 -17.73 11.50 -3.88
CA PRO A 23 -16.53 10.87 -4.45
C PRO A 23 -16.87 9.64 -5.27
N GLN A 24 -16.29 9.58 -6.47
CA GLN A 24 -16.48 8.47 -7.42
C GLN A 24 -15.30 7.50 -7.39
N TRP A 25 -14.20 7.89 -6.71
CA TRP A 25 -12.97 7.12 -6.56
C TRP A 25 -12.51 7.14 -5.12
N ALA A 26 -11.78 6.12 -4.71
CA ALA A 26 -11.11 6.08 -3.43
C ALA A 26 -9.61 5.83 -3.59
N VAL A 27 -8.81 6.42 -2.70
CA VAL A 27 -7.39 6.16 -2.53
C VAL A 27 -7.15 5.78 -1.09
N ILE A 28 -6.89 4.50 -0.82
CA ILE A 28 -6.52 4.01 0.51
C ILE A 28 -4.99 4.09 0.59
N TRP A 29 -4.46 4.88 1.55
CA TRP A 29 -3.03 5.17 1.63
C TRP A 29 -2.44 4.76 2.97
N LEU A 30 -1.55 3.78 2.95
CA LEU A 30 -0.94 3.16 4.11
C LEU A 30 0.39 3.85 4.45
N HIS A 31 0.52 4.32 5.69
CA HIS A 31 1.73 4.99 6.19
C HIS A 31 2.87 4.01 6.51
N GLY A 32 4.08 4.53 6.72
CA GLY A 32 5.24 3.77 7.16
C GLY A 32 5.23 3.40 8.64
N LEU A 33 6.19 2.56 9.06
CA LEU A 33 6.36 2.17 10.46
C LEU A 33 6.61 3.39 11.35
N GLY A 34 5.90 3.48 12.47
CA GLY A 34 6.03 4.57 13.45
C GLY A 34 5.28 5.86 13.11
N ALA A 35 4.85 6.02 11.85
CA ALA A 35 3.96 7.09 11.41
C ALA A 35 2.49 6.78 11.72
N ASP A 36 1.55 7.56 11.21
CA ASP A 36 0.12 7.34 11.31
C ASP A 36 -0.64 7.92 10.09
N GLY A 37 -1.96 7.85 10.09
CA GLY A 37 -2.79 8.33 8.98
C GLY A 37 -2.63 9.83 8.68
N SER A 38 -2.07 10.65 9.58
CA SER A 38 -1.84 12.08 9.34
C SER A 38 -0.57 12.37 8.51
N ASP A 39 0.27 11.36 8.28
CA ASP A 39 1.57 11.52 7.61
C ASP A 39 1.44 12.03 6.18
N PHE A 40 0.54 11.42 5.39
CA PHE A 40 0.31 11.79 3.99
C PHE A 40 -0.95 12.64 3.75
N ALA A 41 -1.85 12.77 4.71
CA ALA A 41 -3.07 13.54 4.54
C ALA A 41 -2.82 15.02 4.13
N PRO A 42 -1.79 15.73 4.65
CA PRO A 42 -1.46 17.10 4.24
C PRO A 42 -1.00 17.23 2.78
N MET A 43 -0.58 16.13 2.13
CA MET A 43 -0.15 16.16 0.73
C MET A 43 -1.31 16.17 -0.27
N VAL A 44 -2.53 15.87 0.14
CA VAL A 44 -3.68 15.78 -0.77
C VAL A 44 -3.85 17.02 -1.65
N PRO A 45 -3.78 18.27 -1.12
CA PRO A 45 -3.92 19.47 -1.96
C PRO A 45 -2.85 19.57 -3.06
N GLU A 46 -1.64 19.08 -2.78
CA GLU A 46 -0.52 19.09 -3.73
C GLU A 46 -0.61 17.95 -4.75
N LEU A 47 -1.20 16.82 -4.36
CA LEU A 47 -1.35 15.63 -5.21
C LEU A 47 -2.47 15.80 -6.24
N VAL A 48 -3.59 16.43 -5.87
CA VAL A 48 -4.80 16.48 -6.68
C VAL A 48 -4.69 17.53 -7.79
N ARG A 49 -5.22 17.19 -8.98
CA ARG A 49 -5.37 18.13 -10.11
C ARG A 49 -6.83 18.56 -10.26
N PRO A 50 -7.09 19.82 -10.69
CA PRO A 50 -8.46 20.34 -10.81
C PRO A 50 -9.37 19.54 -11.75
N GLN A 51 -8.81 18.86 -12.75
CA GLN A 51 -9.57 18.06 -13.71
C GLN A 51 -9.87 16.63 -13.25
N TRP A 52 -9.40 16.22 -12.08
CA TRP A 52 -9.67 14.89 -11.57
C TRP A 52 -11.12 14.72 -11.08
N PRO A 53 -11.66 13.50 -11.10
CA PRO A 53 -12.94 13.24 -10.44
C PRO A 53 -12.84 13.52 -8.94
N ALA A 54 -13.98 13.66 -8.27
CA ALA A 54 -13.98 13.73 -6.81
C ALA A 54 -13.45 12.42 -6.21
N LEU A 55 -12.44 12.54 -5.36
CA LEU A 55 -11.76 11.43 -4.70
C LEU A 55 -12.05 11.44 -3.20
N ARG A 56 -12.11 10.25 -2.60
CA ARG A 56 -11.97 10.06 -1.15
C ARG A 56 -10.62 9.44 -0.87
N PHE A 57 -9.77 10.16 -0.15
CA PHE A 57 -8.56 9.62 0.43
C PHE A 57 -8.88 9.04 1.80
N VAL A 58 -8.44 7.81 2.06
CA VAL A 58 -8.61 7.09 3.32
C VAL A 58 -7.21 6.77 3.86
N PHE A 59 -6.86 7.38 4.98
CA PHE A 59 -5.57 7.22 5.65
C PHE A 59 -5.78 6.46 6.97
N PRO A 60 -5.66 5.12 6.98
CA PRO A 60 -5.86 4.35 8.19
C PRO A 60 -4.68 4.48 9.15
N HIS A 61 -4.99 4.37 10.45
CA HIS A 61 -4.00 4.23 11.50
C HIS A 61 -3.69 2.74 11.72
N ALA A 62 -2.44 2.32 11.48
CA ALA A 62 -2.02 0.97 11.83
C ALA A 62 -2.14 0.72 13.35
N PRO A 63 -2.37 -0.52 13.79
CA PRO A 63 -2.40 -0.87 15.20
C PRO A 63 -1.08 -0.54 15.92
N ILE A 64 -1.14 -0.22 17.21
CA ILE A 64 0.05 -0.08 18.06
C ILE A 64 0.50 -1.47 18.48
N ARG A 65 1.72 -1.85 18.08
CA ARG A 65 2.33 -3.14 18.40
C ARG A 65 3.79 -3.00 18.84
N PRO A 66 4.34 -3.98 19.60
CA PRO A 66 5.78 -4.00 19.89
C PRO A 66 6.55 -4.32 18.61
N ILE A 67 7.69 -3.67 18.41
CA ILE A 67 8.60 -3.89 17.26
C ILE A 67 9.89 -4.53 17.75
N THR A 68 10.13 -5.77 17.34
CA THR A 68 11.21 -6.62 17.85
C THR A 68 12.60 -6.04 17.62
N ILE A 69 12.90 -5.52 16.42
CA ILE A 69 14.22 -4.92 16.13
C ILE A 69 14.52 -3.67 16.98
N TRP A 70 13.51 -3.07 17.60
CA TRP A 70 13.65 -1.94 18.52
C TRP A 70 13.31 -2.34 19.96
N ASN A 71 13.74 -3.53 20.37
CA ASN A 71 13.60 -4.05 21.72
C ASN A 71 12.18 -4.00 22.28
N GLY A 72 11.17 -4.21 21.43
CA GLY A 72 9.77 -4.22 21.82
C GLY A 72 9.14 -2.84 22.04
N VAL A 73 9.80 -1.75 21.62
CA VAL A 73 9.18 -0.42 21.67
C VAL A 73 7.85 -0.45 20.90
N ARG A 74 6.81 0.05 21.56
CA ARG A 74 5.45 0.06 21.01
C ARG A 74 5.23 1.28 20.13
N MET A 75 4.84 1.03 18.88
CA MET A 75 4.50 2.08 17.91
C MET A 75 3.46 1.57 16.91
N ARG A 76 2.91 2.47 16.09
CA ARG A 76 2.06 2.07 14.97
C ARG A 76 2.86 1.29 13.95
N GLY A 77 2.38 0.10 13.58
CA GLY A 77 3.04 -0.77 12.62
C GLY A 77 2.07 -1.80 12.07
N TRP A 78 2.15 -2.04 10.79
CA TRP A 78 1.30 -3.02 10.11
C TRP A 78 1.65 -4.46 10.51
N TYR A 79 2.94 -4.73 10.71
CA TYR A 79 3.45 -6.02 11.17
C TYR A 79 4.76 -5.81 11.96
N ASP A 80 5.19 -6.82 12.72
CA ASP A 80 6.45 -6.77 13.45
C ASP A 80 7.65 -6.94 12.48
N ILE A 81 8.75 -6.29 12.78
CA ILE A 81 10.03 -6.48 12.08
C ILE A 81 10.95 -7.30 13.00
N GLN A 82 11.13 -8.58 12.65
CA GLN A 82 11.80 -9.56 13.52
C GLN A 82 13.32 -9.64 13.31
N GLY A 83 13.85 -9.01 12.26
CA GLY A 83 15.29 -9.06 11.95
C GLY A 83 15.72 -8.03 10.92
N MET A 84 17.03 -7.95 10.67
CA MET A 84 17.63 -7.04 9.69
C MET A 84 17.68 -7.61 8.27
N ASP A 85 17.51 -8.92 8.11
CA ASP A 85 17.46 -9.57 6.80
C ASP A 85 16.09 -9.34 6.14
N PHE A 86 16.07 -8.58 5.06
CA PHE A 86 14.84 -8.23 4.33
C PHE A 86 14.07 -9.43 3.78
N ALA A 87 14.75 -10.55 3.52
CA ALA A 87 14.11 -11.77 3.02
C ALA A 87 13.40 -12.58 4.12
N GLN A 88 13.78 -12.40 5.39
CA GLN A 88 13.32 -13.24 6.52
C GLN A 88 12.71 -12.43 7.68
N ARG A 89 12.74 -11.11 7.61
CA ARG A 89 12.36 -10.23 8.73
C ARG A 89 10.88 -10.02 8.92
N ALA A 90 10.07 -10.40 7.96
CA ALA A 90 8.65 -10.09 7.96
C ALA A 90 7.85 -11.09 8.81
N ASP A 91 7.09 -10.56 9.73
CA ASP A 91 6.08 -11.29 10.50
C ASP A 91 4.92 -11.70 9.59
N LYS A 92 4.91 -12.96 9.13
CA LYS A 92 3.89 -13.49 8.21
C LYS A 92 2.48 -13.42 8.80
N VAL A 93 2.34 -13.58 10.12
CA VAL A 93 1.04 -13.51 10.81
C VAL A 93 0.56 -12.06 10.82
N GLY A 94 1.40 -11.12 11.22
CA GLY A 94 1.07 -9.69 11.24
C GLY A 94 0.78 -9.14 9.83
N ILE A 95 1.48 -9.63 8.79
CA ILE A 95 1.16 -9.29 7.40
C ILE A 95 -0.22 -9.80 7.03
N ALA A 96 -0.58 -11.05 7.35
CA ALA A 96 -1.89 -11.59 7.05
C ALA A 96 -3.02 -10.84 7.78
N GLU A 97 -2.79 -10.43 9.04
CA GLU A 97 -3.71 -9.56 9.79
C GLU A 97 -3.89 -8.22 9.10
N SER A 98 -2.81 -7.59 8.65
CA SER A 98 -2.84 -6.30 7.95
C SER A 98 -3.53 -6.40 6.60
N VAL A 99 -3.30 -7.48 5.85
CA VAL A 99 -4.03 -7.77 4.60
C VAL A 99 -5.53 -7.84 4.88
N ALA A 100 -5.97 -8.57 5.92
CA ALA A 100 -7.39 -8.65 6.27
C ALA A 100 -7.98 -7.29 6.68
N GLN A 101 -7.22 -6.46 7.40
CA GLN A 101 -7.64 -5.10 7.78
C GLN A 101 -7.79 -4.18 6.55
N VAL A 102 -6.85 -4.24 5.60
CA VAL A 102 -6.92 -3.45 4.35
C VAL A 102 -8.06 -3.94 3.46
N GLU A 103 -8.30 -5.26 3.37
CA GLU A 103 -9.46 -5.81 2.66
C GLU A 103 -10.79 -5.33 3.27
N ALA A 104 -10.86 -5.17 4.58
CA ALA A 104 -12.05 -4.58 5.23
C ALA A 104 -12.25 -3.10 4.86
N LEU A 105 -11.17 -2.31 4.71
CA LEU A 105 -11.24 -0.93 4.23
C LEU A 105 -11.72 -0.88 2.77
N ILE A 106 -11.21 -1.74 1.90
CA ILE A 106 -11.65 -1.87 0.51
C ILE A 106 -13.14 -2.23 0.46
N ALA A 107 -13.57 -3.21 1.26
CA ALA A 107 -14.98 -3.62 1.34
C ALA A 107 -15.87 -2.49 1.86
N ASN A 108 -15.38 -1.64 2.79
CA ASN A 108 -16.10 -0.47 3.27
C ASN A 108 -16.32 0.55 2.14
N GLU A 109 -15.31 0.83 1.31
CA GLU A 109 -15.46 1.74 0.17
C GLU A 109 -16.43 1.17 -0.88
N GLN A 110 -16.41 -0.15 -1.10
CA GLN A 110 -17.40 -0.81 -1.97
C GLN A 110 -18.83 -0.69 -1.42
N ALA A 111 -19.02 -0.86 -0.11
CA ALA A 111 -20.32 -0.66 0.53
C ALA A 111 -20.82 0.78 0.45
N ARG A 112 -19.90 1.75 0.29
CA ARG A 112 -20.16 3.19 0.08
C ARG A 112 -20.38 3.52 -1.40
N GLY A 113 -20.39 2.53 -2.29
CA GLY A 113 -20.71 2.67 -3.72
C GLY A 113 -19.50 2.87 -4.64
N ILE A 114 -18.27 2.72 -4.18
CA ILE A 114 -17.06 2.82 -5.02
C ILE A 114 -16.64 1.43 -5.47
N ALA A 115 -16.73 1.15 -6.77
CA ALA A 115 -16.37 -0.13 -7.34
C ALA A 115 -14.85 -0.42 -7.23
N PRO A 116 -14.40 -1.70 -7.18
CA PRO A 116 -12.98 -2.04 -7.04
C PRO A 116 -12.08 -1.42 -8.09
N ASP A 117 -12.52 -1.32 -9.34
CA ASP A 117 -11.83 -0.70 -10.46
C ASP A 117 -11.75 0.84 -10.38
N ARG A 118 -12.28 1.41 -9.30
CA ARG A 118 -12.16 2.83 -8.92
C ARG A 118 -11.49 3.02 -7.55
N ILE A 119 -10.82 2.00 -7.03
CA ILE A 119 -10.05 2.07 -5.78
C ILE A 119 -8.57 1.94 -6.13
N LEU A 120 -7.77 2.91 -5.72
CA LEU A 120 -6.31 2.84 -5.69
C LEU A 120 -5.86 2.46 -4.28
N LEU A 121 -4.90 1.53 -4.18
CA LEU A 121 -4.26 1.18 -2.92
C LEU A 121 -2.81 1.65 -2.97
N ALA A 122 -2.47 2.59 -2.09
CA ALA A 122 -1.16 3.20 -1.98
C ALA A 122 -0.50 2.86 -0.64
N GLY A 123 0.83 2.81 -0.63
CA GLY A 123 1.56 2.66 0.61
C GLY A 123 3.02 3.08 0.50
N PHE A 124 3.54 3.60 1.59
CA PHE A 124 4.93 4.00 1.76
C PHE A 124 5.62 3.06 2.74
N SER A 125 6.85 2.64 2.45
CA SER A 125 7.67 1.83 3.33
C SER A 125 6.95 0.55 3.78
N GLN A 126 6.71 0.34 5.07
CA GLN A 126 5.97 -0.81 5.59
C GLN A 126 4.54 -0.89 5.02
N GLY A 127 3.87 0.27 4.82
CA GLY A 127 2.56 0.34 4.17
C GLY A 127 2.62 -0.13 2.71
N GLY A 128 3.70 0.20 1.98
CA GLY A 128 3.94 -0.30 0.62
C GLY A 128 4.10 -1.82 0.58
N ALA A 129 4.78 -2.42 1.55
CA ALA A 129 4.91 -3.86 1.65
C ALA A 129 3.54 -4.55 1.84
N VAL A 130 2.65 -3.97 2.66
CA VAL A 130 1.27 -4.45 2.81
C VAL A 130 0.48 -4.26 1.52
N THR A 131 0.64 -3.12 0.82
CA THR A 131 0.03 -2.87 -0.49
C THR A 131 0.38 -3.98 -1.50
N LEU A 132 1.65 -4.36 -1.57
CA LEU A 132 2.10 -5.46 -2.44
C LEU A 132 1.51 -6.81 -2.00
N ALA A 133 1.47 -7.08 -0.69
CA ALA A 133 0.90 -8.31 -0.15
C ALA A 133 -0.62 -8.43 -0.45
N VAL A 134 -1.37 -7.35 -0.32
CA VAL A 134 -2.79 -7.29 -0.72
C VAL A 134 -2.91 -7.51 -2.23
N GLY A 135 -2.09 -6.79 -3.02
CA GLY A 135 -2.12 -6.87 -4.47
C GLY A 135 -1.97 -8.28 -5.02
N LEU A 136 -1.04 -9.08 -4.48
CA LEU A 136 -0.84 -10.48 -4.85
C LEU A 136 -2.09 -11.35 -4.63
N GLN A 137 -2.87 -11.06 -3.59
CA GLN A 137 -4.00 -11.87 -3.14
C GLN A 137 -5.35 -11.41 -3.71
N ARG A 138 -5.38 -10.40 -4.60
CA ARG A 138 -6.62 -9.87 -5.19
C ARG A 138 -7.24 -10.83 -6.20
N ARG A 139 -8.47 -11.24 -5.93
CA ARG A 139 -9.31 -11.99 -6.90
C ARG A 139 -10.00 -11.06 -7.89
N VAL A 140 -10.42 -9.90 -7.40
CA VAL A 140 -11.01 -8.82 -8.20
C VAL A 140 -9.98 -7.68 -8.22
N PRO A 141 -9.53 -7.25 -9.40
CA PRO A 141 -8.51 -6.20 -9.51
C PRO A 141 -8.99 -4.86 -8.94
N LEU A 142 -8.06 -4.11 -8.38
CA LEU A 142 -8.23 -2.69 -8.09
C LEU A 142 -7.87 -1.85 -9.33
N ALA A 143 -8.19 -0.55 -9.29
CA ALA A 143 -7.77 0.41 -10.31
C ALA A 143 -6.24 0.47 -10.46
N GLY A 144 -5.52 0.20 -9.39
CA GLY A 144 -4.07 0.11 -9.38
C GLY A 144 -3.48 0.09 -7.99
N LEU A 145 -2.19 -0.21 -7.95
CA LEU A 145 -1.36 -0.29 -6.74
C LEU A 145 -0.24 0.73 -6.82
N ILE A 146 0.09 1.36 -5.70
CA ILE A 146 1.16 2.34 -5.56
C ILE A 146 2.03 1.92 -4.37
N ALA A 147 3.30 1.61 -4.64
CA ALA A 147 4.22 1.09 -3.63
C ALA A 147 5.53 1.90 -3.65
N MET A 148 5.71 2.77 -2.64
CA MET A 148 6.82 3.73 -2.58
C MET A 148 7.81 3.36 -1.48
N SER A 149 9.12 3.44 -1.79
CA SER A 149 10.25 3.19 -0.86
C SER A 149 10.08 1.90 -0.05
N THR A 150 9.74 0.80 -0.74
CA THR A 150 9.30 -0.45 -0.12
C THR A 150 9.94 -1.69 -0.73
N TYR A 151 9.53 -2.85 -0.27
CA TYR A 151 10.02 -4.16 -0.70
C TYR A 151 8.89 -5.20 -0.66
N LEU A 152 9.04 -6.28 -1.39
CA LEU A 152 8.13 -7.43 -1.36
C LEU A 152 8.43 -8.27 -0.10
N PRO A 153 7.47 -8.44 0.82
CA PRO A 153 7.76 -9.04 2.14
C PRO A 153 8.18 -10.51 2.11
N ASP A 154 7.63 -11.29 1.18
CA ASP A 154 7.94 -12.72 0.99
C ASP A 154 8.07 -13.05 -0.50
N PRO A 155 9.21 -12.70 -1.13
CA PRO A 155 9.41 -12.96 -2.57
C PRO A 155 9.31 -14.44 -2.93
N ALA A 156 9.73 -15.33 -2.02
CA ALA A 156 9.71 -16.77 -2.26
C ALA A 156 8.30 -17.35 -2.33
N ALA A 157 7.37 -16.79 -1.57
CA ALA A 157 5.97 -17.23 -1.58
C ALA A 157 5.10 -16.47 -2.59
N ALA A 158 5.58 -15.41 -3.23
CA ALA A 158 4.78 -14.53 -4.08
C ALA A 158 4.04 -15.26 -5.19
N ALA A 159 4.70 -16.17 -5.89
CA ALA A 159 4.09 -16.96 -6.96
C ALA A 159 2.93 -17.85 -6.45
N SER A 160 3.05 -18.40 -5.25
CA SER A 160 2.01 -19.26 -4.66
C SER A 160 0.83 -18.46 -4.09
N GLN A 161 1.03 -17.19 -3.80
CA GLN A 161 -0.01 -16.28 -3.30
C GLN A 161 -0.80 -15.60 -4.43
N LEU A 162 -0.32 -15.68 -5.66
CA LEU A 162 -0.89 -14.99 -6.81
C LEU A 162 -2.31 -15.45 -7.10
N GLN A 163 -3.26 -14.54 -7.02
CA GLN A 163 -4.67 -14.78 -7.35
C GLN A 163 -5.01 -14.25 -8.75
N PRO A 164 -6.09 -14.72 -9.40
CA PRO A 164 -6.41 -14.39 -10.80
C PRO A 164 -6.52 -12.90 -11.11
N GLY A 165 -6.98 -12.06 -10.19
CA GLY A 165 -7.11 -10.62 -10.38
C GLY A 165 -5.81 -9.83 -10.18
N ALA A 166 -4.77 -10.44 -9.62
CA ALA A 166 -3.55 -9.74 -9.24
C ALA A 166 -2.84 -9.07 -10.43
N LEU A 167 -2.75 -9.77 -11.56
CA LEU A 167 -2.03 -9.27 -12.75
C LEU A 167 -2.83 -8.26 -13.58
N ALA A 168 -4.13 -8.11 -13.33
CA ALA A 168 -4.98 -7.16 -14.04
C ALA A 168 -4.92 -5.74 -13.47
N GLN A 169 -4.26 -5.54 -12.32
CA GLN A 169 -4.09 -4.23 -11.69
C GLN A 169 -2.70 -3.67 -12.01
N PRO A 170 -2.61 -2.47 -12.62
CA PRO A 170 -1.32 -1.82 -12.87
C PRO A 170 -0.65 -1.44 -11.55
N LEU A 171 0.68 -1.44 -11.55
CA LEU A 171 1.49 -1.19 -10.37
C LEU A 171 2.51 -0.07 -10.64
N PHE A 172 2.46 0.99 -9.83
CA PHE A 172 3.49 2.02 -9.74
C PHE A 172 4.42 1.69 -8.59
N MET A 173 5.72 1.65 -8.85
CA MET A 173 6.73 1.53 -7.80
C MET A 173 7.79 2.63 -7.95
N ALA A 174 8.16 3.23 -6.82
CA ALA A 174 9.18 4.27 -6.79
C ALA A 174 10.11 4.07 -5.58
N HIS A 175 11.39 4.46 -5.72
CA HIS A 175 12.37 4.27 -4.67
C HIS A 175 13.51 5.30 -4.72
N GLY A 176 14.00 5.69 -3.53
CA GLY A 176 15.18 6.53 -3.40
C GLY A 176 16.47 5.75 -3.60
N SER A 177 17.34 6.19 -4.53
CA SER A 177 18.62 5.51 -4.82
C SER A 177 19.63 5.60 -3.66
N ALA A 178 19.42 6.54 -2.73
CA ALA A 178 20.22 6.71 -1.51
C ALA A 178 19.46 6.30 -0.23
N ASP A 179 18.41 5.48 -0.35
CA ASP A 179 17.61 5.02 0.79
C ASP A 179 18.44 4.07 1.68
N LEU A 180 18.64 4.49 2.95
CA LEU A 180 19.39 3.76 3.97
C LEU A 180 18.46 2.97 4.92
N VAL A 181 17.14 3.16 4.85
CA VAL A 181 16.14 2.49 5.69
C VAL A 181 15.64 1.22 5.01
N VAL A 182 15.16 1.37 3.77
CA VAL A 182 14.88 0.26 2.85
C VAL A 182 15.90 0.34 1.72
N PRO A 183 16.96 -0.47 1.72
CA PRO A 183 18.00 -0.37 0.72
C PRO A 183 17.42 -0.43 -0.71
N TYR A 184 17.89 0.46 -1.59
CA TYR A 184 17.46 0.55 -2.98
C TYR A 184 17.36 -0.82 -3.67
N ARG A 185 18.38 -1.67 -3.43
CA ARG A 185 18.44 -3.02 -3.98
C ARG A 185 17.25 -3.89 -3.57
N ALA A 186 16.68 -3.70 -2.36
CA ALA A 186 15.52 -4.47 -1.93
C ALA A 186 14.27 -4.07 -2.73
N GLY A 187 14.08 -2.79 -3.00
CA GLY A 187 13.01 -2.29 -3.87
C GLY A 187 13.18 -2.75 -5.32
N GLU A 188 14.38 -2.60 -5.88
CA GLU A 188 14.71 -3.02 -7.25
C GLU A 188 14.49 -4.52 -7.47
N GLN A 189 14.97 -5.38 -6.56
CA GLN A 189 14.75 -6.83 -6.60
C GLN A 189 13.26 -7.18 -6.49
N SER A 190 12.51 -6.44 -5.68
CA SER A 190 11.06 -6.62 -5.56
C SER A 190 10.34 -6.28 -6.86
N ALA A 191 10.71 -5.18 -7.51
CA ALA A 191 10.17 -4.79 -8.80
C ALA A 191 10.46 -5.85 -9.87
N GLN A 192 11.71 -6.34 -9.96
CA GLN A 192 12.11 -7.41 -10.88
C GLN A 192 11.32 -8.70 -10.63
N ALA A 193 11.13 -9.10 -9.37
CA ALA A 193 10.36 -10.29 -9.03
C ALA A 193 8.88 -10.16 -9.45
N LEU A 194 8.27 -8.99 -9.23
CA LEU A 194 6.89 -8.73 -9.63
C LEU A 194 6.73 -8.66 -11.15
N GLN A 195 7.69 -8.07 -11.86
CA GLN A 195 7.73 -8.10 -13.35
C GLN A 195 7.85 -9.52 -13.88
N ALA A 196 8.71 -10.34 -13.27
CA ALA A 196 8.85 -11.76 -13.64
C ALA A 196 7.57 -12.58 -13.39
N LEU A 197 6.73 -12.18 -12.43
CA LEU A 197 5.41 -12.75 -12.21
C LEU A 197 4.34 -12.26 -13.19
N GLY A 198 4.66 -11.24 -14.01
CA GLY A 198 3.77 -10.72 -15.05
C GLY A 198 3.01 -9.45 -14.68
N PHE A 199 3.35 -8.76 -13.57
CA PHE A 199 2.74 -7.46 -13.26
C PHE A 199 3.08 -6.40 -14.31
N ALA A 200 2.08 -5.62 -14.73
CA ALA A 200 2.26 -4.39 -15.49
C ALA A 200 2.79 -3.31 -14.53
N LEU A 201 4.11 -3.30 -14.33
CA LEU A 201 4.81 -2.50 -13.34
C LEU A 201 5.60 -1.37 -13.99
N GLU A 202 5.39 -0.15 -13.51
CA GLU A 202 6.16 1.04 -13.83
C GLU A 202 7.11 1.33 -12.66
N TRP A 203 8.43 1.31 -12.94
CA TRP A 203 9.49 1.51 -11.94
C TRP A 203 10.16 2.86 -12.10
N HIS A 204 10.25 3.61 -11.00
CA HIS A 204 10.93 4.88 -10.91
C HIS A 204 12.02 4.86 -9.84
N SER A 205 13.13 5.55 -10.08
CA SER A 205 14.13 5.78 -9.04
C SER A 205 14.56 7.25 -9.01
N TYR A 206 14.79 7.77 -7.80
CA TYR A 206 15.10 9.17 -7.58
C TYR A 206 16.33 9.33 -6.69
N PRO A 207 17.14 10.40 -6.88
CA PRO A 207 18.32 10.64 -6.04
C PRO A 207 17.93 11.20 -4.66
N MET A 208 17.22 10.39 -3.87
CA MET A 208 16.73 10.74 -2.54
C MET A 208 16.93 9.59 -1.55
N GLY A 209 16.79 9.88 -0.25
CA GLY A 209 16.78 8.90 0.83
C GLY A 209 15.41 8.23 0.99
N HIS A 210 15.08 7.82 2.24
CA HIS A 210 13.79 7.21 2.61
C HIS A 210 12.71 8.28 2.78
N GLN A 211 12.24 8.84 1.71
CA GLN A 211 11.28 9.95 1.64
C GLN A 211 10.58 9.95 0.28
N VAL A 212 9.72 10.93 0.04
CA VAL A 212 9.18 11.27 -1.27
C VAL A 212 9.79 12.58 -1.77
N CYS A 213 9.88 12.78 -3.09
CA CYS A 213 10.31 14.04 -3.71
C CYS A 213 9.24 14.54 -4.69
N TRP A 214 9.39 15.80 -5.13
CA TRP A 214 8.41 16.40 -6.03
C TRP A 214 8.33 15.68 -7.38
N GLU A 215 9.45 15.23 -7.91
CA GLU A 215 9.53 14.50 -9.17
C GLU A 215 8.78 13.15 -9.09
N GLU A 216 8.83 12.47 -7.93
CA GLU A 216 8.05 11.26 -7.66
C GLU A 216 6.56 11.58 -7.60
N ILE A 217 6.18 12.66 -6.91
CA ILE A 217 4.77 13.08 -6.79
C ILE A 217 4.21 13.47 -8.16
N ASP A 218 4.98 14.15 -9.01
CA ASP A 218 4.55 14.51 -10.37
C ASP A 218 4.36 13.26 -11.25
N ALA A 219 5.29 12.31 -11.21
CA ALA A 219 5.15 11.05 -11.91
C ALA A 219 3.93 10.24 -11.42
N LEU A 220 3.72 10.21 -10.10
CA LEU A 220 2.55 9.58 -9.48
C LEU A 220 1.24 10.24 -9.94
N ARG A 221 1.19 11.58 -10.00
CA ARG A 221 0.03 12.34 -10.51
C ARG A 221 -0.31 11.98 -11.96
N ASP A 222 0.71 11.87 -12.82
CA ASP A 222 0.53 11.46 -14.22
C ASP A 222 0.02 10.02 -14.31
N TRP A 223 0.60 9.13 -13.50
CA TRP A 223 0.17 7.75 -13.45
C TRP A 223 -1.27 7.60 -12.95
N MET A 224 -1.68 8.32 -11.90
CA MET A 224 -3.07 8.33 -11.40
C MET A 224 -4.03 8.92 -12.43
N GLN A 225 -3.66 10.01 -13.12
CA GLN A 225 -4.47 10.61 -14.17
C GLN A 225 -4.83 9.59 -15.26
N ALA A 226 -3.89 8.75 -15.65
CA ALA A 226 -4.14 7.70 -16.64
C ALA A 226 -5.16 6.65 -16.18
N ARG A 227 -5.30 6.43 -14.86
CA ARG A 227 -6.34 5.52 -14.30
C ARG A 227 -7.72 6.15 -14.37
N PHE A 228 -7.84 7.44 -14.03
CA PHE A 228 -9.13 8.15 -14.06
C PHE A 228 -9.70 8.34 -15.45
N THR A 229 -8.88 8.34 -16.49
CA THR A 229 -9.30 8.53 -17.90
C THR A 229 -9.53 7.23 -18.66
N ALA A 230 -9.19 6.07 -18.09
CA ALA A 230 -9.33 4.76 -18.72
C ALA A 230 -10.72 4.12 -18.51
N VAL A 231 -11.67 4.80 -17.86
CA VAL A 231 -13.02 4.30 -17.54
C VAL A 231 -14.07 4.94 -18.44
#